data_7ef2b80f7012197ec7be8307e5b362f1
#
_entry.id   7ef2b80f7012197ec7be8307e5b362f1
#
_cell.length_a   1.000
_cell.length_b   1.000
_cell.length_c   1.000
_cell.angle_alpha   90.00
_cell.angle_beta   90.00
_cell.angle_gamma   90.00
#
_symmetry.space_group_name_H-M   'P 1'
#
loop_
_entity.id
_entity.type
_entity.pdbx_description
1 polymer ?
#
loop_
_entity_poly.entity_id
_entity_poly.type
_entity_poly.pdbx_seq_one_letter_code
_entity_poly.pdbx_strand_id
1 'polypeptide(L)'
;MTGTKSFTRIAASTAGGSAFHDEEIPLDTSLAITGLPSMLTGTIPAASAAVYVRHDMSGAPHPAPHNAPRRQWVVMLRGIIEVEVTDGSRRTFGPGDLIRAEDTDGTGHVTRLVGDPPWEALYLPG
;
A
#
# COMPACT_ATOMS: atom_id res chain seq x y z
N MET A 1 15.30 3.09 22.09
CA MET A 1 15.58 3.10 20.64
C MET A 1 14.26 3.20 19.90
N THR A 2 14.17 4.10 18.93
CA THR A 2 12.96 4.33 18.14
C THR A 2 13.31 4.34 16.66
N GLY A 3 12.30 4.18 15.82
CA GLY A 3 12.45 4.25 14.38
C GLY A 3 11.11 4.57 13.73
N THR A 4 11.07 4.52 12.43
CA THR A 4 9.84 4.75 11.65
C THR A 4 9.78 3.78 10.47
N LYS A 5 8.57 3.46 10.04
CA LYS A 5 8.30 2.77 8.78
C LYS A 5 7.58 3.75 7.87
N SER A 6 8.24 4.14 6.79
CA SER A 6 7.63 5.02 5.79
C SER A 6 6.57 4.28 4.99
N PHE A 7 5.53 5.02 4.61
CA PHE A 7 4.52 4.51 3.69
C PHE A 7 4.01 5.63 2.79
N THR A 8 3.37 5.24 1.70
CA THR A 8 2.70 6.17 0.79
C THR A 8 1.20 6.06 0.99
N ARG A 9 0.55 7.20 1.24
CA ARG A 9 -0.91 7.28 1.26
C ARG A 9 -1.39 7.81 -0.08
N ILE A 10 -2.32 7.09 -0.69
CA ILE A 10 -3.01 7.51 -1.91
C ILE A 10 -4.38 8.01 -1.48
N ALA A 11 -4.65 9.28 -1.69
CA ALA A 11 -5.89 9.91 -1.23
C ALA A 11 -6.58 10.65 -2.36
N ALA A 12 -7.90 10.78 -2.25
CA ALA A 12 -8.67 11.63 -3.14
C ALA A 12 -8.23 13.08 -2.96
N SER A 13 -8.06 13.79 -4.06
CA SER A 13 -7.72 15.21 -4.04
C SER A 13 -8.97 16.07 -4.13
N THR A 14 -8.84 17.36 -3.74
CA THR A 14 -9.95 18.30 -3.76
C THR A 14 -10.51 18.57 -5.17
N ALA A 15 -9.73 18.30 -6.20
CA ALA A 15 -10.14 18.46 -7.59
C ALA A 15 -10.81 17.20 -8.20
N GLY A 16 -11.16 16.23 -7.38
CA GLY A 16 -11.77 14.97 -7.85
C GLY A 16 -10.78 13.94 -8.35
N GLY A 17 -9.49 14.19 -8.23
CA GLY A 17 -8.43 13.26 -8.62
C GLY A 17 -7.87 12.48 -7.43
N SER A 18 -6.61 12.12 -7.52
CA SER A 18 -5.86 11.44 -6.46
C SER A 18 -4.44 12.00 -6.35
N ALA A 19 -3.83 11.80 -5.20
CA ALA A 19 -2.49 12.30 -4.92
C ALA A 19 -1.74 11.36 -3.98
N PHE A 20 -0.40 11.38 -4.08
CA PHE A 20 0.48 10.69 -3.13
C PHE A 20 0.81 11.59 -1.94
N HIS A 21 0.89 10.99 -0.76
CA HIS A 21 1.37 11.62 0.45
C HIS A 21 2.40 10.73 1.13
N ASP A 22 3.50 11.30 1.59
CA ASP A 22 4.52 10.56 2.32
C ASP A 22 4.26 10.69 3.81
N GLU A 23 4.13 9.56 4.49
CA GLU A 23 3.83 9.48 5.91
C GLU A 23 4.65 8.38 6.57
N GLU A 24 4.59 8.29 7.90
CA GLU A 24 5.37 7.32 8.65
C GLU A 24 4.54 6.72 9.78
N ILE A 25 4.79 5.43 10.04
CA ILE A 25 4.31 4.77 11.26
C ILE A 25 5.46 4.78 12.25
N PRO A 26 5.25 5.26 13.49
CA PRO A 26 6.28 5.19 14.50
C PRO A 26 6.55 3.75 14.92
N LEU A 27 7.82 3.41 15.07
CA LEU A 27 8.28 2.17 15.67
C LEU A 27 8.82 2.53 17.04
N ASP A 28 7.93 2.71 18.00
CA ASP A 28 8.22 3.32 19.28
C ASP A 28 8.14 2.34 20.46
N THR A 29 7.82 1.08 20.21
CA THR A 29 7.74 0.05 21.23
C THR A 29 8.84 -0.97 21.02
N SER A 30 9.67 -1.19 22.06
CA SER A 30 10.66 -2.26 22.07
C SER A 30 10.01 -3.53 22.58
N LEU A 31 10.18 -4.61 21.83
CA LEU A 31 9.74 -5.94 22.23
C LEU A 31 10.98 -6.78 22.53
N ALA A 32 11.06 -7.33 23.76
CA ALA A 32 12.14 -8.21 24.16
C ALA A 32 11.59 -9.62 24.38
N ILE A 33 12.21 -10.59 23.72
CA ILE A 33 11.94 -12.01 23.89
C ILE A 33 13.23 -12.67 24.34
N THR A 34 13.16 -13.44 25.43
CA THR A 34 14.34 -14.13 25.98
C THR A 34 15.01 -14.97 24.91
N GLY A 35 16.31 -14.77 24.73
CA GLY A 35 17.10 -15.49 23.74
C GLY A 35 17.16 -14.83 22.35
N LEU A 36 16.46 -13.71 22.14
CA LEU A 36 16.46 -12.98 20.89
C LEU A 36 16.92 -11.54 21.09
N PRO A 37 17.48 -10.90 20.05
CA PRO A 37 17.72 -9.46 20.07
C PRO A 37 16.41 -8.69 20.25
N SER A 38 16.49 -7.51 20.85
CA SER A 38 15.32 -6.62 20.96
C SER A 38 14.84 -6.19 19.58
N MET A 39 13.52 -6.06 19.45
CA MET A 39 12.87 -5.67 18.22
C MET A 39 12.11 -4.37 18.41
N LEU A 40 12.10 -3.52 17.38
CA LEU A 40 11.23 -2.36 17.33
C LEU A 40 9.89 -2.76 16.72
N THR A 41 8.81 -2.30 17.32
CA THR A 41 7.45 -2.56 16.82
C THR A 41 6.67 -1.27 16.67
N GLY A 42 5.77 -1.26 15.69
CA GLY A 42 4.77 -0.23 15.50
C GLY A 42 3.44 -0.88 15.14
N THR A 43 2.38 -0.12 15.26
CA THR A 43 1.03 -0.63 14.96
C THR A 43 0.55 -0.05 13.64
N ILE A 44 0.08 -0.94 12.77
CA ILE A 44 -0.69 -0.54 11.59
C ILE A 44 -2.16 -0.55 12.01
N PRO A 45 -2.83 0.62 12.07
CA PRO A 45 -4.24 0.67 12.42
C PRO A 45 -5.07 0.00 11.32
N ALA A 46 -5.68 -1.13 11.62
CA ALA A 46 -6.47 -1.89 10.65
C ALA A 46 -7.67 -2.52 11.32
N ALA A 47 -8.64 -2.92 10.51
CA ALA A 47 -9.77 -3.71 10.97
C ALA A 47 -9.32 -5.13 11.32
N SER A 48 -10.25 -5.95 11.82
CA SER A 48 -9.97 -7.26 12.38
C SER A 48 -9.57 -8.32 11.35
N ALA A 49 -9.72 -8.06 10.06
CA ALA A 49 -9.46 -9.04 9.02
C ALA A 49 -8.27 -8.63 8.15
N ALA A 50 -7.49 -9.62 7.71
CA ALA A 50 -6.48 -9.46 6.68
C ALA A 50 -6.87 -10.33 5.49
N VAL A 51 -6.79 -9.78 4.29
CA VAL A 51 -7.15 -10.49 3.06
C VAL A 51 -5.89 -10.70 2.24
N TYR A 52 -5.56 -11.95 1.96
CA TYR A 52 -4.47 -12.28 1.05
C TYR A 52 -5.01 -12.22 -0.37
N VAL A 53 -4.35 -11.43 -1.22
CA VAL A 53 -4.77 -11.25 -2.61
C VAL A 53 -3.63 -11.59 -3.54
N ARG A 54 -3.92 -12.40 -4.52
CA ARG A 54 -3.05 -12.67 -5.65
C ARG A 54 -3.66 -12.06 -6.90
N HIS A 55 -2.93 -11.16 -7.52
CA HIS A 55 -3.33 -10.52 -8.76
C HIS A 55 -2.67 -11.24 -9.92
N ASP A 56 -3.47 -11.91 -10.71
CA ASP A 56 -3.04 -12.51 -11.98
C ASP A 56 -3.54 -11.61 -13.11
N MET A 57 -2.67 -10.73 -13.58
CA MET A 57 -3.03 -9.68 -14.52
C MET A 57 -2.87 -10.10 -15.98
N SER A 58 -2.78 -11.37 -16.24
CA SER A 58 -2.50 -11.92 -17.57
C SER A 58 -3.54 -11.60 -18.64
N GLY A 59 -4.66 -10.99 -18.28
CA GLY A 59 -5.73 -10.66 -19.24
C GLY A 59 -6.09 -9.18 -19.33
N ALA A 60 -5.35 -8.29 -18.67
CA ALA A 60 -5.72 -6.87 -18.61
C ALA A 60 -4.77 -6.03 -19.50
N PRO A 61 -5.06 -5.86 -20.81
CA PRO A 61 -4.15 -5.17 -21.72
C PRO A 61 -4.03 -3.66 -21.44
N HIS A 62 -5.04 -3.05 -20.81
CA HIS A 62 -5.06 -1.61 -20.55
C HIS A 62 -5.62 -1.33 -19.16
N PRO A 63 -4.74 -1.08 -18.18
CA PRO A 63 -5.20 -0.71 -16.85
C PRO A 63 -5.95 0.63 -16.91
N ALA A 64 -7.12 0.66 -16.29
CA ALA A 64 -7.97 1.84 -16.23
C ALA A 64 -7.93 2.45 -14.83
N PRO A 65 -8.18 3.77 -14.70
CA PRO A 65 -8.33 4.38 -13.38
C PRO A 65 -9.45 3.72 -12.60
N HIS A 66 -9.20 3.49 -11.31
CA HIS A 66 -10.19 2.93 -10.39
C HIS A 66 -9.96 3.47 -8.99
N ASN A 67 -11.03 3.51 -8.21
CA ASN A 67 -10.97 3.89 -6.81
C ASN A 67 -10.54 2.71 -5.96
N ALA A 68 -9.98 2.98 -4.79
CA ALA A 68 -9.88 1.98 -3.75
C ALA A 68 -11.32 1.54 -3.39
N PRO A 69 -11.60 0.23 -3.31
CA PRO A 69 -12.96 -0.24 -3.00
C PRO A 69 -13.38 0.13 -1.57
N ARG A 70 -12.43 0.37 -0.72
CA ARG A 70 -12.58 0.80 0.67
C ARG A 70 -11.25 1.37 1.13
N ARG A 71 -11.25 2.09 2.25
CA ARG A 71 -9.99 2.50 2.89
C ARG A 71 -9.29 1.25 3.39
N GLN A 72 -8.02 1.09 3.03
CA GLN A 72 -7.28 -0.11 3.38
C GLN A 72 -5.77 0.12 3.34
N TRP A 73 -5.07 -0.70 4.09
CA TRP A 73 -3.63 -0.83 3.97
C TRP A 73 -3.31 -1.93 2.98
N VAL A 74 -2.23 -1.75 2.24
CA VAL A 74 -1.70 -2.76 1.31
C VAL A 74 -0.27 -3.04 1.69
N VAL A 75 0.03 -4.29 2.05
CA VAL A 75 1.38 -4.75 2.34
C VAL A 75 1.84 -5.58 1.15
N MET A 76 2.82 -5.06 0.41
CA MET A 76 3.34 -5.75 -0.77
C MET A 76 4.16 -6.96 -0.36
N LEU A 77 3.86 -8.13 -0.93
CA LEU A 77 4.53 -9.39 -0.64
C LEU A 77 5.35 -9.90 -1.81
N ARG A 78 4.85 -9.79 -3.04
CA ARG A 78 5.49 -10.32 -4.23
C ARG A 78 5.16 -9.47 -5.44
N GLY A 79 6.13 -9.31 -6.32
CA GLY A 79 5.96 -8.55 -7.55
C GLY A 79 6.19 -7.07 -7.35
N ILE A 80 6.21 -6.33 -8.45
CA ILE A 80 6.42 -4.90 -8.49
C ILE A 80 5.27 -4.27 -9.26
N ILE A 81 4.68 -3.23 -8.69
CA ILE A 81 3.63 -2.46 -9.34
C ILE A 81 4.04 -1.00 -9.47
N GLU A 82 3.51 -0.34 -10.48
CA GLU A 82 3.58 1.11 -10.63
C GLU A 82 2.18 1.67 -10.42
N VAL A 83 2.05 2.67 -9.57
CA VAL A 83 0.80 3.40 -9.35
C VAL A 83 0.95 4.81 -9.90
N GLU A 84 -0.03 5.22 -10.69
CA GLU A 84 -0.12 6.57 -11.22
C GLU A 84 -1.34 7.27 -10.66
N VAL A 85 -1.14 8.48 -10.16
CA VAL A 85 -2.20 9.36 -9.67
C VAL A 85 -2.50 10.46 -10.69
N THR A 86 -3.55 11.23 -10.44
CA THR A 86 -4.14 12.10 -11.47
C THR A 86 -3.31 13.32 -11.84
N ASP A 87 -2.30 13.70 -11.07
CA ASP A 87 -1.36 14.74 -11.48
C ASP A 87 -0.24 14.24 -12.39
N GLY A 88 -0.27 12.95 -12.75
CA GLY A 88 0.75 12.29 -13.56
C GLY A 88 1.90 11.72 -12.75
N SER A 89 1.95 11.92 -11.45
CA SER A 89 2.98 11.33 -10.60
C SER A 89 2.87 9.81 -10.58
N ARG A 90 4.01 9.13 -10.59
CA ARG A 90 4.09 7.68 -10.58
C ARG A 90 5.05 7.23 -9.51
N ARG A 91 4.69 6.13 -8.83
CA ARG A 91 5.57 5.47 -7.86
C ARG A 91 5.54 3.97 -8.07
N THR A 92 6.67 3.35 -7.83
CA THR A 92 6.85 1.90 -7.92
C THR A 92 6.89 1.33 -6.52
N PHE A 93 6.16 0.22 -6.32
CA PHE A 93 6.09 -0.48 -5.04
C PHE A 93 6.46 -1.95 -5.24
N GLY A 94 7.25 -2.47 -4.33
CA GLY A 94 7.69 -3.86 -4.34
C GLY A 94 7.61 -4.49 -2.95
N PRO A 95 8.12 -5.71 -2.79
CA PRO A 95 8.02 -6.46 -1.53
C PRO A 95 8.52 -5.64 -0.33
N GLY A 96 7.73 -5.61 0.74
CA GLY A 96 8.01 -4.86 1.94
C GLY A 96 7.47 -3.44 1.95
N ASP A 97 6.99 -2.92 0.83
CA ASP A 97 6.38 -1.60 0.79
C ASP A 97 4.99 -1.61 1.37
N LEU A 98 4.65 -0.52 2.04
CA LEU A 98 3.36 -0.32 2.69
C LEU A 98 2.65 0.86 2.03
N ILE A 99 1.39 0.63 1.64
CA ILE A 99 0.57 1.64 0.98
C ILE A 99 -0.72 1.83 1.77
N ARG A 100 -1.15 3.08 1.93
CA ARG A 100 -2.46 3.41 2.49
C ARG A 100 -3.36 3.89 1.35
N ALA A 101 -4.32 3.08 0.94
CA ALA A 101 -5.26 3.43 -0.12
C ALA A 101 -6.51 4.05 0.50
N GLU A 102 -6.76 5.33 0.17
CA GLU A 102 -7.89 6.11 0.71
C GLU A 102 -8.66 6.85 -0.38
N ASP A 103 -8.33 6.66 -1.63
CA ASP A 103 -8.99 7.31 -2.78
C ASP A 103 -10.28 6.59 -3.15
N THR A 104 -11.23 6.59 -2.23
CA THR A 104 -12.51 5.86 -2.34
C THR A 104 -13.54 6.57 -3.21
N ASP A 105 -13.26 7.79 -3.64
CA ASP A 105 -14.10 8.56 -4.56
C ASP A 105 -13.24 9.30 -5.58
N GLY A 106 -13.88 9.98 -6.52
CA GLY A 106 -13.19 10.68 -7.60
C GLY A 106 -12.69 9.73 -8.69
N THR A 107 -11.64 10.14 -9.39
CA THR A 107 -11.07 9.35 -10.51
C THR A 107 -10.31 8.12 -10.04
N GLY A 108 -9.69 8.18 -8.87
CA GLY A 108 -8.86 7.10 -8.36
C GLY A 108 -7.45 7.12 -8.96
N HIS A 109 -6.86 5.95 -9.05
CA HIS A 109 -5.49 5.76 -9.51
C HIS A 109 -5.41 4.63 -10.54
N VAL A 110 -4.29 4.53 -11.21
CA VAL A 110 -4.00 3.44 -12.17
C VAL A 110 -2.89 2.58 -11.59
N THR A 111 -3.08 1.28 -11.60
CA THR A 111 -2.07 0.31 -11.18
C THR A 111 -1.61 -0.50 -12.38
N ARG A 112 -0.29 -0.57 -12.57
CA ARG A 112 0.34 -1.36 -13.64
C ARG A 112 1.30 -2.36 -13.03
N LEU A 113 1.30 -3.57 -13.57
CA LEU A 113 2.31 -4.56 -13.22
C LEU A 113 3.62 -4.20 -13.92
N VAL A 114 4.73 -4.26 -13.18
CA VAL A 114 6.07 -4.13 -13.73
C VAL A 114 6.70 -5.53 -13.75
N GLY A 115 6.93 -6.05 -14.97
CA GLY A 115 7.44 -7.40 -15.15
C GLY A 115 6.33 -8.44 -15.27
N ASP A 116 6.61 -9.67 -14.83
CA ASP A 116 5.71 -10.80 -15.00
C ASP A 116 4.76 -10.98 -13.83
N PRO A 117 3.50 -11.43 -14.08
CA PRO A 117 2.58 -11.79 -13.01
C PRO A 117 3.02 -13.09 -12.33
N PRO A 118 2.51 -13.40 -11.12
CA PRO A 118 1.53 -12.59 -10.38
C PRO A 118 2.20 -11.55 -9.48
N TRP A 119 1.40 -10.62 -8.96
CA TRP A 119 1.79 -9.88 -7.77
C TRP A 119 0.84 -10.19 -6.62
N GLU A 120 1.35 -10.13 -5.40
CA GLU A 120 0.64 -10.59 -4.21
C GLU A 120 0.78 -9.57 -3.10
N ALA A 121 -0.29 -9.40 -2.32
CA ALA A 121 -0.32 -8.46 -1.22
C ALA A 121 -1.29 -8.91 -0.13
N LEU A 122 -1.10 -8.38 1.07
CA LEU A 122 -2.11 -8.41 2.12
C LEU A 122 -2.87 -7.09 2.10
N TYR A 123 -4.19 -7.17 2.10
CA TYR A 123 -5.08 -6.04 2.23
C TYR A 123 -5.66 -6.04 3.64
N LEU A 124 -5.47 -4.93 4.35
CA LEU A 124 -5.93 -4.75 5.72
C LEU A 124 -6.98 -3.64 5.71
N PRO A 125 -8.28 -3.97 5.70
CA PRO A 125 -9.35 -2.98 5.72
C PRO A 125 -9.36 -2.14 6.99
N GLY A 126 -9.82 -0.90 6.89
CA GLY A 126 -10.01 -0.06 8.06
C GLY A 126 -9.37 1.31 8.04
#